data_1bd9dc45ff66bccdbb7a23c562b48245
#
_entry.id   1bd9dc45ff66bccdbb7a23c562b48245
#
_cell.length_a   1.000
_cell.length_b   1.000
_cell.length_c   1.000
_cell.angle_alpha   90.00
_cell.angle_beta   90.00
_cell.angle_gamma   90.00
#
_symmetry.space_group_name_H-M   'P 1'
#
loop_
_entity.id
_entity.type
_entity.pdbx_description
1 polymer ?
#
loop_
_entity_poly.entity_id
_entity_poly.type
_entity_poly.pdbx_seq_one_letter_code
_entity_poly.pdbx_strand_id
1 'polypeptide(L)'
;ATTEIYTLSLHDALPILVISRHLEPHKELIEAAKNKNIWVLRSNLSTTKLVTNYTMYMADNLAPETRIHGVLMDVYGVGILITGESGIGKSEVALELIKRGHRLVTDDAVDIKEVDGELSGRSPEITFGMLEVRGIGIIDVTALYGLSSVQSKKRITLAMHFEHWKDDSDYDRLGIDKETQDILGVKVRRLRVPVRPGRNIAVIIEAAAGNYRHSLMSDVTPVDIIEQRMCEINDEE
;
A
#
# COMPACT_ATOMS: atom_id res chain seq x y z
N ALA A 1 -2.43 10.28 -51.22
CA ALA A 1 -1.59 10.67 -50.05
C ALA A 1 -2.35 10.55 -48.74
N THR A 2 -3.59 11.06 -48.60
CA THR A 2 -4.38 11.03 -47.37
C THR A 2 -4.78 9.58 -46.98
N THR A 3 -5.15 8.77 -47.96
CA THR A 3 -5.57 7.37 -47.74
C THR A 3 -4.39 6.47 -47.26
N GLU A 4 -3.20 6.73 -47.77
CA GLU A 4 -1.97 6.03 -47.37
C GLU A 4 -1.58 6.33 -45.91
N ILE A 5 -1.77 7.56 -45.45
CA ILE A 5 -1.49 7.95 -44.06
C ILE A 5 -2.42 7.22 -43.10
N TYR A 6 -3.72 7.09 -43.43
CA TYR A 6 -4.66 6.33 -42.60
C TYR A 6 -4.39 4.82 -42.60
N THR A 7 -3.93 4.30 -43.73
CA THR A 7 -3.58 2.87 -43.85
C THR A 7 -2.32 2.52 -43.03
N LEU A 8 -1.33 3.42 -42.99
CA LEU A 8 -0.13 3.30 -42.18
C LEU A 8 -0.39 3.46 -40.66
N SER A 9 -1.37 4.31 -40.29
CA SER A 9 -1.78 4.51 -38.87
C SER A 9 -2.58 3.35 -38.29
N LEU A 10 -3.25 2.57 -39.14
CA LEU A 10 -4.08 1.42 -38.75
C LEU A 10 -3.34 0.08 -38.96
N HIS A 11 -2.09 0.00 -38.52
CA HIS A 11 -1.34 -1.25 -38.58
C HIS A 11 -1.90 -2.32 -37.62
N ASP A 12 -1.68 -3.58 -37.93
CA ASP A 12 -2.38 -4.79 -37.44
C ASP A 12 -2.46 -5.01 -35.91
N ALA A 13 -2.02 -4.05 -35.11
CA ALA A 13 -1.95 -4.18 -33.65
C ALA A 13 -2.96 -3.34 -32.86
N LEU A 14 -3.79 -2.49 -33.49
CA LEU A 14 -4.68 -1.59 -32.76
C LEU A 14 -6.16 -2.06 -32.84
N PRO A 15 -6.71 -2.65 -31.78
CA PRO A 15 -8.10 -3.08 -31.77
C PRO A 15 -9.10 -1.93 -31.70
N ILE A 16 -8.65 -0.72 -31.29
CA ILE A 16 -9.52 0.44 -31.05
C ILE A 16 -8.82 1.72 -31.48
N LEU A 17 -9.53 2.60 -32.19
CA LEU A 17 -9.13 3.96 -32.50
C LEU A 17 -10.02 4.94 -31.74
N VAL A 18 -9.44 5.86 -30.97
CA VAL A 18 -10.19 6.90 -30.24
C VAL A 18 -9.91 8.27 -30.80
N ILE A 19 -10.96 8.97 -31.23
CA ILE A 19 -10.90 10.33 -31.74
C ILE A 19 -11.31 11.28 -30.61
N SER A 20 -10.38 12.13 -30.22
CA SER A 20 -10.52 13.11 -29.14
C SER A 20 -11.12 14.44 -29.62
N ARG A 21 -11.43 15.36 -28.67
CA ARG A 21 -11.90 16.75 -28.93
C ARG A 21 -13.18 16.83 -29.74
N HIS A 22 -14.01 15.81 -29.71
CA HIS A 22 -15.26 15.75 -30.45
C HIS A 22 -15.11 15.93 -31.97
N LEU A 23 -13.92 15.66 -32.54
CA LEU A 23 -13.67 15.77 -33.96
C LEU A 23 -14.47 14.73 -34.73
N GLU A 24 -14.95 15.12 -35.92
CA GLU A 24 -15.61 14.20 -36.85
C GLU A 24 -14.56 13.39 -37.61
N PRO A 25 -14.66 12.05 -37.61
CA PRO A 25 -13.78 11.19 -38.40
C PRO A 25 -14.06 11.36 -39.88
N HIS A 26 -13.01 11.43 -40.68
CA HIS A 26 -13.16 11.38 -42.12
C HIS A 26 -13.75 10.05 -42.61
N LYS A 27 -14.51 10.09 -43.71
CA LYS A 27 -15.19 8.89 -44.25
C LYS A 27 -14.17 7.79 -44.60
N GLU A 28 -13.04 8.14 -45.16
CA GLU A 28 -11.96 7.23 -45.53
C GLU A 28 -11.39 6.51 -44.28
N LEU A 29 -11.30 7.19 -43.12
CA LEU A 29 -10.86 6.61 -41.89
C LEU A 29 -11.85 5.55 -41.39
N ILE A 30 -13.15 5.84 -41.47
CA ILE A 30 -14.21 4.91 -41.08
C ILE A 30 -14.21 3.66 -41.98
N GLU A 31 -14.03 3.85 -43.29
CA GLU A 31 -13.97 2.76 -44.27
C GLU A 31 -12.74 1.88 -44.03
N ALA A 32 -11.57 2.48 -43.80
CA ALA A 32 -10.35 1.77 -43.49
C ALA A 32 -10.45 0.98 -42.16
N ALA A 33 -11.06 1.56 -41.14
CA ALA A 33 -11.31 0.89 -39.86
C ALA A 33 -12.28 -0.29 -40.00
N LYS A 34 -13.36 -0.14 -40.79
CA LYS A 34 -14.30 -1.23 -41.09
C LYS A 34 -13.60 -2.38 -41.79
N ASN A 35 -12.77 -2.10 -42.81
CA ASN A 35 -12.04 -3.13 -43.55
C ASN A 35 -11.06 -3.91 -42.69
N LYS A 36 -10.55 -3.31 -41.61
CA LYS A 36 -9.64 -3.93 -40.65
C LYS A 36 -10.30 -4.41 -39.35
N ASN A 37 -11.62 -4.31 -39.28
CA ASN A 37 -12.40 -4.67 -38.08
C ASN A 37 -11.97 -3.95 -36.80
N ILE A 38 -11.62 -2.64 -36.92
CA ILE A 38 -11.17 -1.78 -35.84
C ILE A 38 -12.34 -0.95 -35.32
N TRP A 39 -12.52 -0.91 -33.99
CA TRP A 39 -13.51 -0.05 -33.36
C TRP A 39 -13.08 1.40 -33.39
N VAL A 40 -13.97 2.30 -33.84
CA VAL A 40 -13.75 3.75 -33.82
C VAL A 40 -14.67 4.35 -32.77
N LEU A 41 -14.05 4.89 -31.71
CA LEU A 41 -14.72 5.59 -30.63
C LEU A 41 -14.48 7.09 -30.73
N ARG A 42 -15.40 7.89 -30.22
CA ARG A 42 -15.32 9.34 -30.20
C ARG A 42 -15.48 9.87 -28.79
N SER A 43 -14.61 10.80 -28.38
CA SER A 43 -14.61 11.44 -27.07
C SER A 43 -14.61 12.94 -27.18
N ASN A 44 -15.32 13.63 -26.29
CA ASN A 44 -15.31 15.08 -26.16
C ASN A 44 -14.09 15.60 -25.40
N LEU A 45 -13.33 14.72 -24.75
CA LEU A 45 -12.14 15.08 -23.97
C LEU A 45 -10.99 15.52 -24.88
N SER A 46 -10.10 16.38 -24.35
CA SER A 46 -8.80 16.62 -24.99
C SER A 46 -7.95 15.35 -24.99
N THR A 47 -7.04 15.21 -25.94
CA THR A 47 -6.16 14.03 -26.04
C THR A 47 -5.40 13.77 -24.73
N THR A 48 -4.84 14.81 -24.11
CA THR A 48 -4.12 14.69 -22.83
C THR A 48 -5.03 14.15 -21.74
N LYS A 49 -6.22 14.74 -21.56
CA LYS A 49 -7.18 14.30 -20.54
C LYS A 49 -7.68 12.87 -20.78
N LEU A 50 -7.89 12.51 -22.04
CA LEU A 50 -8.27 11.15 -22.42
C LEU A 50 -7.18 10.14 -22.07
N VAL A 51 -5.92 10.42 -22.45
CA VAL A 51 -4.77 9.57 -22.16
C VAL A 51 -4.58 9.44 -20.65
N THR A 52 -4.60 10.56 -19.91
CA THR A 52 -4.46 10.54 -18.44
C THR A 52 -5.54 9.69 -17.79
N ASN A 53 -6.82 9.91 -18.13
CA ASN A 53 -7.93 9.14 -17.55
C ASN A 53 -7.82 7.65 -17.90
N TYR A 54 -7.42 7.32 -19.12
CA TYR A 54 -7.25 5.94 -19.57
C TYR A 54 -6.08 5.27 -18.83
N THR A 55 -4.94 5.95 -18.71
CA THR A 55 -3.77 5.44 -17.99
C THR A 55 -4.10 5.18 -16.51
N MET A 56 -4.78 6.14 -15.86
CA MET A 56 -5.21 5.99 -14.47
C MET A 56 -6.20 4.81 -14.30
N TYR A 57 -7.16 4.69 -15.22
CA TYR A 57 -8.11 3.59 -15.19
C TYR A 57 -7.42 2.23 -15.37
N MET A 58 -6.48 2.13 -16.33
CA MET A 58 -5.73 0.91 -16.58
C MET A 58 -4.81 0.56 -15.41
N ALA A 59 -4.13 1.54 -14.85
CA ALA A 59 -3.30 1.35 -13.65
C ALA A 59 -4.12 0.83 -12.47
N ASP A 60 -5.33 1.35 -12.27
CA ASP A 60 -6.19 0.95 -11.15
C ASP A 60 -6.85 -0.44 -11.37
N ASN A 61 -7.19 -0.80 -12.62
CA ASN A 61 -7.94 -2.02 -12.92
C ASN A 61 -7.07 -3.21 -13.35
N LEU A 62 -5.89 -2.97 -13.92
CA LEU A 62 -4.96 -4.02 -14.37
C LEU A 62 -3.74 -4.19 -13.46
N ALA A 63 -3.63 -3.39 -12.40
CA ALA A 63 -2.56 -3.52 -11.42
C ALA A 63 -2.54 -4.94 -10.84
N PRO A 64 -1.35 -5.53 -10.69
CA PRO A 64 -1.21 -6.77 -9.93
C PRO A 64 -1.84 -6.62 -8.55
N GLU A 65 -2.64 -7.61 -8.15
CA GLU A 65 -3.29 -7.59 -6.84
C GLU A 65 -3.12 -8.91 -6.10
N THR A 66 -3.10 -8.84 -4.79
CA THR A 66 -3.07 -9.98 -3.89
C THR A 66 -3.87 -9.68 -2.63
N ARG A 67 -4.25 -10.74 -1.92
CA ARG A 67 -4.88 -10.62 -0.60
C ARG A 67 -3.98 -11.26 0.45
N ILE A 68 -3.71 -10.52 1.51
CA ILE A 68 -2.92 -11.00 2.66
C ILE A 68 -3.80 -10.99 3.89
N HIS A 69 -3.75 -12.08 4.67
CA HIS A 69 -4.38 -12.14 5.99
C HIS A 69 -3.57 -11.32 6.99
N GLY A 70 -4.20 -10.30 7.56
CA GLY A 70 -3.55 -9.38 8.48
C GLY A 70 -4.38 -8.12 8.73
N VAL A 71 -3.77 -7.19 9.43
CA VAL A 71 -4.36 -5.89 9.77
C VAL A 71 -3.54 -4.78 9.09
N LEU A 72 -4.20 -3.82 8.50
CA LEU A 72 -3.55 -2.63 7.97
C LEU A 72 -3.97 -1.40 8.77
N MET A 73 -2.98 -0.70 9.32
CA MET A 73 -3.16 0.52 10.12
C MET A 73 -2.42 1.71 9.51
N ASP A 74 -2.96 2.90 9.71
CA ASP A 74 -2.24 4.16 9.54
C ASP A 74 -1.78 4.66 10.92
N VAL A 75 -0.48 4.57 11.18
CA VAL A 75 0.12 5.01 12.45
C VAL A 75 1.06 6.17 12.17
N TYR A 76 0.72 7.37 12.64
CA TYR A 76 1.45 8.61 12.38
C TYR A 76 1.71 8.90 10.88
N GLY A 77 0.80 8.50 10.00
CA GLY A 77 0.97 8.64 8.56
C GLY A 77 1.75 7.50 7.89
N VAL A 78 2.25 6.52 8.64
CA VAL A 78 2.92 5.32 8.14
C VAL A 78 1.91 4.18 7.98
N GLY A 79 1.79 3.61 6.77
CA GLY A 79 0.96 2.42 6.55
C GLY A 79 1.70 1.17 7.00
N ILE A 80 1.19 0.52 8.02
CA ILE A 80 1.79 -0.65 8.66
C ILE A 80 0.91 -1.87 8.41
N LEU A 81 1.46 -2.86 7.70
CA LEU A 81 0.85 -4.17 7.52
C LEU A 81 1.27 -5.10 8.66
N ILE A 82 0.32 -5.47 9.51
CA ILE A 82 0.53 -6.36 10.64
C ILE A 82 0.11 -7.76 10.24
N THR A 83 1.02 -8.72 10.29
CA THR A 83 0.80 -10.13 9.99
C THR A 83 1.19 -11.01 11.18
N GLY A 84 0.85 -12.28 11.14
CA GLY A 84 1.15 -13.25 12.19
C GLY A 84 0.05 -14.28 12.34
N GLU A 85 0.27 -15.29 13.16
CA GLU A 85 -0.68 -16.39 13.39
C GLU A 85 -2.05 -15.87 13.84
N SER A 86 -3.09 -16.65 13.53
CA SER A 86 -4.45 -16.35 14.00
C SER A 86 -4.48 -16.44 15.54
N GLY A 87 -5.04 -15.40 16.18
CA GLY A 87 -5.13 -15.34 17.65
C GLY A 87 -3.92 -14.78 18.38
N ILE A 88 -2.90 -14.31 17.66
CA ILE A 88 -1.72 -13.71 18.29
C ILE A 88 -1.96 -12.31 18.87
N GLY A 89 -3.14 -11.71 18.63
CA GLY A 89 -3.49 -10.41 19.20
C GLY A 89 -3.44 -9.24 18.20
N LYS A 90 -3.51 -9.50 16.87
CA LYS A 90 -3.46 -8.45 15.87
C LYS A 90 -4.62 -7.43 15.98
N SER A 91 -5.85 -7.94 16.10
CA SER A 91 -7.05 -7.08 16.19
C SER A 91 -7.13 -6.36 17.55
N GLU A 92 -6.68 -6.98 18.64
CA GLU A 92 -6.59 -6.33 19.95
C GLU A 92 -5.60 -5.16 19.95
N VAL A 93 -4.46 -5.34 19.29
CA VAL A 93 -3.46 -4.27 19.11
C VAL A 93 -4.01 -3.18 18.19
N ALA A 94 -4.74 -3.53 17.13
CA ALA A 94 -5.40 -2.56 16.28
C ALA A 94 -6.42 -1.71 17.06
N LEU A 95 -7.23 -2.33 17.91
CA LEU A 95 -8.17 -1.63 18.79
C LEU A 95 -7.46 -0.67 19.75
N GLU A 96 -6.34 -1.08 20.34
CA GLU A 96 -5.52 -0.22 21.19
C GLU A 96 -4.97 0.99 20.41
N LEU A 97 -4.48 0.77 19.18
CA LEU A 97 -4.00 1.84 18.30
C LEU A 97 -5.13 2.81 17.89
N ILE A 98 -6.35 2.31 17.62
CA ILE A 98 -7.52 3.16 17.35
C ILE A 98 -7.83 4.06 18.55
N LYS A 99 -7.82 3.51 19.77
CA LYS A 99 -8.03 4.29 21.01
C LYS A 99 -6.97 5.38 21.20
N ARG A 100 -5.76 5.19 20.66
CA ARG A 100 -4.67 6.17 20.68
C ARG A 100 -4.75 7.20 19.55
N GLY A 101 -5.80 7.13 18.70
CA GLY A 101 -6.05 8.09 17.63
C GLY A 101 -5.44 7.70 16.26
N HIS A 102 -4.99 6.47 16.11
CA HIS A 102 -4.58 5.93 14.80
C HIS A 102 -5.77 5.41 14.01
N ARG A 103 -5.58 5.16 12.71
CA ARG A 103 -6.68 4.80 11.81
C ARG A 103 -6.58 3.36 11.36
N LEU A 104 -7.73 2.67 11.41
CA LEU A 104 -7.89 1.35 10.80
C LEU A 104 -8.12 1.51 9.30
N VAL A 105 -7.40 0.73 8.51
CA VAL A 105 -7.72 0.56 7.08
C VAL A 105 -8.53 -0.71 6.90
N THR A 106 -8.06 -1.83 7.42
CA THR A 106 -8.79 -3.11 7.38
C THR A 106 -8.30 -4.06 8.46
N ASP A 107 -9.18 -4.96 8.89
CA ASP A 107 -8.86 -6.12 9.71
C ASP A 107 -9.12 -7.41 8.92
N ASP A 108 -8.42 -8.48 9.28
CA ASP A 108 -8.50 -9.85 8.75
C ASP A 108 -8.01 -10.00 7.30
N ALA A 109 -8.50 -9.21 6.35
CA ALA A 109 -8.14 -9.30 4.94
C ALA A 109 -7.69 -7.95 4.39
N VAL A 110 -6.47 -7.89 3.85
CA VAL A 110 -5.90 -6.72 3.19
C VAL A 110 -5.81 -6.98 1.71
N ASP A 111 -6.63 -6.29 0.91
CA ASP A 111 -6.50 -6.28 -0.55
C ASP A 111 -5.37 -5.32 -0.93
N ILE A 112 -4.32 -5.85 -1.54
CA ILE A 112 -3.12 -5.10 -1.89
C ILE A 112 -2.99 -5.04 -3.40
N LYS A 113 -2.77 -3.82 -3.92
CA LYS A 113 -2.42 -3.57 -5.31
C LYS A 113 -1.04 -2.95 -5.41
N GLU A 114 -0.31 -3.35 -6.44
CA GLU A 114 0.94 -2.70 -6.83
C GLU A 114 0.65 -1.69 -7.95
N VAL A 115 1.04 -0.44 -7.75
CA VAL A 115 0.95 0.62 -8.76
C VAL A 115 2.23 1.43 -8.74
N ASP A 116 2.92 1.51 -9.86
CA ASP A 116 4.15 2.30 -10.03
C ASP A 116 5.25 2.02 -8.99
N GLY A 117 5.43 0.77 -8.58
CA GLY A 117 6.42 0.37 -7.57
C GLY A 117 5.96 0.62 -6.13
N GLU A 118 4.73 1.02 -5.91
CA GLU A 118 4.15 1.24 -4.58
C GLU A 118 3.04 0.26 -4.27
N LEU A 119 2.95 -0.17 -3.02
CA LEU A 119 1.87 -1.02 -2.53
C LEU A 119 0.77 -0.19 -1.89
N SER A 120 -0.45 -0.35 -2.36
CA SER A 120 -1.65 0.24 -1.78
C SER A 120 -2.55 -0.84 -1.20
N GLY A 121 -2.76 -0.81 0.11
CA GLY A 121 -3.68 -1.72 0.80
C GLY A 121 -5.04 -1.06 1.05
N ARG A 122 -6.10 -1.85 0.93
CA ARG A 122 -7.48 -1.41 1.18
C ARG A 122 -8.30 -2.51 1.86
N SER A 123 -9.41 -2.11 2.48
CA SER A 123 -10.42 -3.04 2.96
C SER A 123 -11.26 -3.59 1.81
N PRO A 124 -11.69 -4.87 1.85
CA PRO A 124 -12.87 -5.29 1.13
C PRO A 124 -14.09 -4.42 1.52
N GLU A 125 -14.96 -4.10 0.56
CA GLU A 125 -16.11 -3.20 0.82
C GLU A 125 -17.03 -3.70 1.94
N ILE A 126 -17.23 -5.01 2.04
CA ILE A 126 -18.13 -5.65 3.02
C ILE A 126 -17.61 -5.47 4.46
N THR A 127 -16.28 -5.44 4.65
CA THR A 127 -15.66 -5.40 5.98
C THR A 127 -15.08 -4.02 6.33
N PHE A 128 -15.34 -3.00 5.51
CA PHE A 128 -14.84 -1.65 5.76
C PHE A 128 -15.33 -1.11 7.11
N GLY A 129 -14.39 -0.70 7.95
CA GLY A 129 -14.66 -0.17 9.28
C GLY A 129 -15.06 -1.22 10.33
N MET A 130 -15.03 -2.51 9.98
CA MET A 130 -15.29 -3.61 10.90
C MET A 130 -13.99 -4.13 11.50
N LEU A 131 -14.05 -4.52 12.77
CA LEU A 131 -12.93 -5.12 13.50
C LEU A 131 -13.47 -6.32 14.30
N GLU A 132 -12.86 -7.48 14.12
CA GLU A 132 -13.20 -8.67 14.90
C GLU A 132 -12.37 -8.73 16.18
N VAL A 133 -13.04 -8.69 17.35
CA VAL A 133 -12.40 -8.81 18.65
C VAL A 133 -12.88 -10.08 19.34
N ARG A 134 -11.98 -11.02 19.61
CA ARG A 134 -12.32 -12.28 20.27
C ARG A 134 -12.97 -12.04 21.64
N GLY A 135 -14.09 -12.71 21.88
CA GLY A 135 -14.89 -12.57 23.10
C GLY A 135 -15.91 -11.43 23.08
N ILE A 136 -15.81 -10.49 22.09
CA ILE A 136 -16.79 -9.43 21.91
C ILE A 136 -17.55 -9.63 20.59
N GLY A 137 -16.89 -10.15 19.55
CA GLY A 137 -17.42 -10.30 18.21
C GLY A 137 -16.96 -9.18 17.27
N ILE A 138 -17.76 -8.90 16.23
CA ILE A 138 -17.48 -7.85 15.26
C ILE A 138 -18.00 -6.53 15.79
N ILE A 139 -17.14 -5.52 15.80
CA ILE A 139 -17.47 -4.14 16.20
C ILE A 139 -17.38 -3.21 14.99
N ASP A 140 -18.27 -2.21 14.93
CA ASP A 140 -18.21 -1.09 14.00
C ASP A 140 -17.31 0.01 14.59
N VAL A 141 -16.10 0.13 14.05
CA VAL A 141 -15.11 1.13 14.50
C VAL A 141 -15.60 2.55 14.22
N THR A 142 -16.31 2.76 13.13
CA THR A 142 -16.83 4.08 12.77
C THR A 142 -17.90 4.54 13.74
N ALA A 143 -18.80 3.63 14.11
CA ALA A 143 -19.86 3.94 15.09
C ALA A 143 -19.30 4.21 16.49
N LEU A 144 -18.25 3.48 16.91
CA LEU A 144 -17.69 3.59 18.26
C LEU A 144 -16.67 4.71 18.43
N TYR A 145 -15.83 4.97 17.40
CA TYR A 145 -14.68 5.87 17.48
C TYR A 145 -14.73 7.03 16.47
N GLY A 146 -15.78 7.09 15.64
CA GLY A 146 -15.99 8.13 14.63
C GLY A 146 -15.30 7.86 13.30
N LEU A 147 -15.71 8.61 12.28
CA LEU A 147 -15.23 8.46 10.89
C LEU A 147 -13.73 8.73 10.74
N SER A 148 -13.15 9.51 11.64
CA SER A 148 -11.71 9.82 11.66
C SER A 148 -10.83 8.62 12.04
N SER A 149 -11.42 7.57 12.62
CA SER A 149 -10.71 6.36 13.06
C SER A 149 -10.52 5.32 11.95
N VAL A 150 -11.10 5.56 10.77
CA VAL A 150 -11.00 4.65 9.63
C VAL A 150 -10.46 5.36 8.40
N GLN A 151 -9.88 4.59 7.49
CA GLN A 151 -9.37 5.06 6.20
C GLN A 151 -9.59 4.00 5.13
N SER A 152 -10.04 4.40 3.94
CA SER A 152 -10.41 3.46 2.87
C SER A 152 -9.21 2.74 2.23
N LYS A 153 -8.06 3.42 2.13
CA LYS A 153 -6.82 2.86 1.56
C LYS A 153 -5.59 3.53 2.17
N LYS A 154 -4.48 2.81 2.20
CA LYS A 154 -3.19 3.32 2.67
C LYS A 154 -2.04 2.68 1.90
N ARG A 155 -1.01 3.48 1.58
CA ARG A 155 0.27 2.94 1.09
C ARG A 155 0.92 2.11 2.20
N ILE A 156 1.34 0.90 1.87
CA ILE A 156 2.07 0.01 2.79
C ILE A 156 3.55 0.37 2.69
N THR A 157 4.12 0.77 3.81
CA THR A 157 5.54 1.20 3.88
C THR A 157 6.35 0.35 4.84
N LEU A 158 5.68 -0.30 5.79
CA LEU A 158 6.30 -1.13 6.80
C LEU A 158 5.45 -2.39 7.02
N ALA A 159 6.08 -3.55 7.08
CA ALA A 159 5.45 -4.80 7.49
C ALA A 159 5.91 -5.18 8.88
N MET A 160 4.99 -5.56 9.75
CA MET A 160 5.29 -6.09 11.08
C MET A 160 4.74 -7.50 11.21
N HIS A 161 5.62 -8.44 11.50
CA HIS A 161 5.24 -9.83 11.70
C HIS A 161 5.24 -10.16 13.19
N PHE A 162 4.05 -10.47 13.73
CA PHE A 162 3.90 -10.91 15.10
C PHE A 162 4.23 -12.40 15.21
N GLU A 163 5.06 -12.73 16.16
CA GLU A 163 5.43 -14.11 16.49
C GLU A 163 5.42 -14.33 18.00
N HIS A 164 5.18 -15.55 18.44
CA HIS A 164 5.29 -15.87 19.85
C HIS A 164 6.73 -15.70 20.33
N TRP A 165 6.88 -15.15 21.54
CA TRP A 165 8.19 -15.02 22.18
C TRP A 165 8.89 -16.36 22.27
N LYS A 166 10.15 -16.40 21.89
CA LYS A 166 11.04 -17.57 22.02
C LYS A 166 12.31 -17.11 22.73
N ASP A 167 12.65 -17.78 23.84
CA ASP A 167 13.78 -17.39 24.67
C ASP A 167 15.15 -17.50 23.94
N ASP A 168 15.25 -18.47 22.99
CA ASP A 168 16.47 -18.72 22.20
C ASP A 168 16.53 -17.94 20.88
N SER A 169 15.60 -17.02 20.63
CA SER A 169 15.60 -16.22 19.39
C SER A 169 16.44 -15.00 19.56
N ASP A 170 17.34 -14.80 18.59
CA ASP A 170 18.14 -13.58 18.49
C ASP A 170 17.30 -12.46 17.87
N TYR A 171 16.67 -11.66 18.71
CA TYR A 171 15.90 -10.49 18.26
C TYR A 171 16.85 -9.32 18.07
N ASP A 172 16.78 -8.69 16.91
CA ASP A 172 17.54 -7.50 16.61
C ASP A 172 17.29 -6.39 17.68
N ARG A 173 18.31 -6.08 18.46
CA ARG A 173 18.26 -5.06 19.54
C ARG A 173 18.72 -3.69 19.06
N LEU A 174 19.47 -3.65 17.97
CA LEU A 174 20.09 -2.43 17.46
C LEU A 174 19.35 -1.85 16.26
N GLY A 175 18.40 -2.58 15.66
CA GLY A 175 17.68 -2.13 14.46
C GLY A 175 18.54 -2.17 13.20
N ILE A 176 19.62 -2.97 13.20
CA ILE A 176 20.59 -3.08 12.10
C ILE A 176 20.04 -4.00 11.01
N ASP A 177 19.30 -5.03 11.40
CA ASP A 177 18.69 -5.98 10.46
C ASP A 177 17.64 -5.30 9.59
N LYS A 178 17.93 -5.24 8.30
CA LYS A 178 17.02 -4.69 7.28
C LYS A 178 16.29 -5.84 6.57
N GLU A 179 15.58 -6.68 7.33
CA GLU A 179 14.73 -7.69 6.71
C GLU A 179 13.71 -7.01 5.78
N THR A 180 13.46 -7.65 4.64
CA THR A 180 12.43 -7.22 3.70
C THR A 180 11.48 -8.36 3.37
N GLN A 181 10.23 -8.02 3.12
CA GLN A 181 9.22 -8.93 2.58
C GLN A 181 8.90 -8.49 1.16
N ASP A 182 8.94 -9.43 0.22
CA ASP A 182 8.47 -9.19 -1.14
C ASP A 182 6.95 -9.36 -1.21
N ILE A 183 6.28 -8.34 -1.75
CA ILE A 183 4.84 -8.36 -2.02
C ILE A 183 4.67 -7.81 -3.44
N LEU A 184 4.18 -8.63 -4.36
CA LEU A 184 3.98 -8.26 -5.78
C LEU A 184 5.23 -7.66 -6.45
N GLY A 185 6.43 -8.14 -6.09
CA GLY A 185 7.71 -7.63 -6.61
C GLY A 185 8.24 -6.37 -5.91
N VAL A 186 7.51 -5.81 -4.96
CA VAL A 186 7.93 -4.65 -4.16
C VAL A 186 8.49 -5.11 -2.82
N LYS A 187 9.71 -4.69 -2.49
CA LYS A 187 10.36 -4.99 -1.21
C LYS A 187 9.92 -4.00 -0.13
N VAL A 188 9.20 -4.49 0.87
CA VAL A 188 8.77 -3.73 2.05
C VAL A 188 9.64 -4.09 3.25
N ARG A 189 10.11 -3.10 4.00
CA ARG A 189 10.85 -3.35 5.25
C ARG A 189 9.99 -4.15 6.21
N ARG A 190 10.55 -5.24 6.76
CA ARG A 190 9.86 -6.13 7.69
C ARG A 190 10.52 -6.07 9.07
N LEU A 191 9.70 -5.97 10.11
CA LEU A 191 10.11 -6.08 11.50
C LEU A 191 9.46 -7.32 12.13
N ARG A 192 10.23 -8.13 12.84
CA ARG A 192 9.71 -9.22 13.69
C ARG A 192 9.39 -8.68 15.07
N VAL A 193 8.15 -8.86 15.51
CA VAL A 193 7.67 -8.35 16.79
C VAL A 193 7.26 -9.52 17.68
N PRO A 194 8.11 -9.88 18.66
CA PRO A 194 7.78 -10.96 19.59
C PRO A 194 6.69 -10.51 20.57
N VAL A 195 5.62 -11.28 20.62
CA VAL A 195 4.46 -11.06 21.47
C VAL A 195 4.54 -11.95 22.70
N ARG A 196 4.36 -11.36 23.88
CA ARG A 196 4.22 -12.06 25.15
C ARG A 196 3.29 -11.30 26.10
N PRO A 197 2.67 -11.96 27.07
CA PRO A 197 1.85 -11.30 28.09
C PRO A 197 2.61 -10.18 28.81
N GLY A 198 1.94 -9.05 29.03
CA GLY A 198 2.52 -7.88 29.72
C GLY A 198 3.34 -6.94 28.83
N ARG A 199 3.59 -7.26 27.55
CA ARG A 199 4.27 -6.36 26.62
C ARG A 199 3.26 -5.52 25.85
N ASN A 200 3.37 -4.19 25.92
CA ASN A 200 2.50 -3.29 25.16
C ASN A 200 3.00 -3.16 23.71
N ILE A 201 2.38 -3.94 22.82
CA ILE A 201 2.77 -3.97 21.40
C ILE A 201 2.38 -2.70 20.68
N ALA A 202 1.29 -2.01 21.04
CA ALA A 202 0.89 -0.75 20.43
C ALA A 202 1.98 0.32 20.58
N VAL A 203 2.61 0.42 21.74
CA VAL A 203 3.76 1.34 21.98
C VAL A 203 4.95 0.99 21.07
N ILE A 204 5.21 -0.29 20.85
CA ILE A 204 6.29 -0.73 19.96
C ILE A 204 6.02 -0.33 18.52
N ILE A 205 4.77 -0.46 18.07
CA ILE A 205 4.34 -0.05 16.73
C ILE A 205 4.48 1.47 16.57
N GLU A 206 4.02 2.24 17.56
CA GLU A 206 4.17 3.72 17.55
C GLU A 206 5.65 4.13 17.48
N ALA A 207 6.51 3.50 18.28
CA ALA A 207 7.94 3.76 18.26
C ALA A 207 8.58 3.41 16.91
N ALA A 208 8.21 2.26 16.32
CA ALA A 208 8.71 1.84 15.01
C ALA A 208 8.25 2.78 13.90
N ALA A 209 6.98 3.23 13.93
CA ALA A 209 6.46 4.23 12.99
C ALA A 209 7.21 5.57 13.11
N GLY A 210 7.46 6.02 14.35
CA GLY A 210 8.24 7.23 14.63
C GLY A 210 9.68 7.11 14.13
N ASN A 211 10.36 6.00 14.41
CA ASN A 211 11.72 5.75 13.95
C ASN A 211 11.79 5.65 12.42
N TYR A 212 10.81 4.99 11.77
CA TYR A 212 10.72 4.95 10.32
C TYR A 212 10.60 6.36 9.73
N ARG A 213 9.73 7.22 10.28
CA ARG A 213 9.60 8.62 9.83
C ARG A 213 10.89 9.40 10.02
N HIS A 214 11.56 9.22 11.15
CA HIS A 214 12.85 9.88 11.42
C HIS A 214 13.90 9.47 10.38
N SER A 215 13.97 8.18 10.04
CA SER A 215 14.94 7.68 9.04
C SER A 215 14.69 8.20 7.61
N LEU A 216 13.50 8.76 7.31
CA LEU A 216 13.24 9.45 6.04
C LEU A 216 13.74 10.92 6.05
N MET A 217 14.04 11.48 7.22
CA MET A 217 14.46 12.88 7.40
C MET A 217 15.94 13.01 7.74
N SER A 218 16.58 11.92 8.19
CA SER A 218 17.96 11.90 8.64
C SER A 218 18.66 10.65 8.11
N ASP A 219 19.81 10.85 7.50
CA ASP A 219 20.69 9.75 7.08
C ASP A 219 21.48 9.14 8.25
N VAL A 220 21.45 9.82 9.43
CA VAL A 220 22.16 9.38 10.64
C VAL A 220 21.25 8.49 11.48
N THR A 221 21.68 7.27 11.74
CA THR A 221 20.94 6.33 12.59
C THR A 221 21.29 6.52 14.07
N PRO A 222 20.44 6.09 15.01
CA PRO A 222 20.80 6.08 16.43
C PRO A 222 22.08 5.29 16.76
N VAL A 223 22.38 4.26 15.95
CA VAL A 223 23.61 3.46 16.10
C VAL A 223 24.83 4.30 15.71
N ASP A 224 24.77 5.02 14.60
CA ASP A 224 25.85 5.92 14.16
C ASP A 224 26.15 6.99 15.23
N ILE A 225 25.10 7.51 15.89
CA ILE A 225 25.25 8.48 17.00
C ILE A 225 25.97 7.85 18.19
N ILE A 226 25.62 6.59 18.52
CA ILE A 226 26.29 5.88 19.63
C ILE A 226 27.76 5.62 19.28
N GLU A 227 28.04 5.14 18.06
CA GLU A 227 29.42 4.90 17.60
C GLU A 227 30.26 6.18 17.61
N GLN A 228 29.69 7.28 17.12
CA GLN A 228 30.38 8.59 17.16
C GLN A 228 30.71 9.00 18.59
N ARG A 229 29.77 8.90 19.53
CA ARG A 229 29.99 9.23 20.95
C ARG A 229 31.03 8.32 21.62
N MET A 230 31.04 7.03 21.23
CA MET A 230 32.06 6.09 21.74
C MET A 230 33.46 6.45 21.23
N CYS A 231 33.59 6.89 19.98
CA CYS A 231 34.88 7.38 19.46
C CYS A 231 35.33 8.66 20.20
N GLU A 232 34.43 9.63 20.40
CA GLU A 232 34.72 10.87 21.11
C GLU A 232 35.22 10.62 22.53
N ILE A 233 34.66 9.66 23.28
CA ILE A 233 35.06 9.29 24.63
C ILE A 233 36.46 8.64 24.64
N ASN A 234 36.74 7.77 23.64
CA ASN A 234 38.04 7.10 23.56
C ASN A 234 39.21 8.04 23.14
N ASP A 235 38.90 9.14 22.45
CA ASP A 235 39.91 10.14 22.06
C ASP A 235 40.24 11.13 23.20
N GLU A 236 39.43 11.15 24.27
CA GLU A 236 39.67 11.99 25.47
C GLU A 236 40.45 11.26 26.59
N GLU A 237 40.70 9.95 26.48
CA GLU A 237 41.56 9.14 27.38
C GLU A 237 43.00 9.01 26.82
#